data_93244fb151c2b62c04cf341404f51330
#
_entry.id   93244fb151c2b62c04cf341404f51330
#
_cell.length_a   1.000
_cell.length_b   1.000
_cell.length_c   1.000
_cell.angle_alpha   90.00
_cell.angle_beta   90.00
_cell.angle_gamma   90.00
#
_symmetry.space_group_name_H-M   'P 1'
#
loop_
_entity.id
_entity.type
_entity.pdbx_description
1 polymer ?
#
loop_
_entity_poly.entity_id
_entity_poly.type
_entity_poly.pdbx_seq_one_letter_code
_entity_poly.pdbx_strand_id
1 'polypeptide(L)'
;MANYDLTASIVLFGNKDYIVKETIDSFLNSALKLHLYLIDNSSSDDLRKLADCSSVQYIFNKHNLGFGKAHNIAVRESIDNSKYHLVLNPDVKFEKGVLEDIYYFMEAHPEIGQLMPKVYYANGSLQKLCHLLPTPVNLIGRRFFENMQWSKKLNDKYELKEFKYDKCVNVPNLSGCFMFLRNAALKKTGGFDERFFMYMEDIDFTRRMHTIYKTLFYPYVNIIHGFEKESYNNSAVLKHHLHSAVKYFNKWGWLVDKEREKFNGQLLM
;
A
#
# COMPACT_ATOMS: atom_id res chain seq x y z
N MET A 1 -9.44 -15.54 -20.95
CA MET A 1 -9.48 -15.87 -19.51
C MET A 1 -8.19 -15.35 -18.89
N ALA A 2 -8.20 -14.89 -17.65
CA ALA A 2 -6.99 -14.45 -16.97
C ALA A 2 -5.99 -15.63 -16.85
N ASN A 3 -4.71 -15.35 -17.09
CA ASN A 3 -3.65 -16.37 -17.03
C ASN A 3 -3.30 -16.75 -15.58
N TYR A 4 -3.54 -15.83 -14.63
CA TYR A 4 -3.21 -15.97 -13.21
C TYR A 4 -4.40 -15.61 -12.34
N ASP A 5 -4.49 -16.20 -11.15
CA ASP A 5 -5.43 -15.80 -10.11
C ASP A 5 -4.99 -14.48 -9.47
N LEU A 6 -3.70 -14.38 -9.18
CA LEU A 6 -3.09 -13.23 -8.53
C LEU A 6 -1.72 -12.96 -9.12
N THR A 7 -1.48 -11.71 -9.51
CA THR A 7 -0.13 -11.18 -9.75
C THR A 7 0.31 -10.33 -8.57
N ALA A 8 1.62 -10.15 -8.39
CA ALA A 8 2.14 -9.19 -7.41
C ALA A 8 3.26 -8.34 -8.00
N SER A 9 3.50 -7.20 -7.39
CA SER A 9 4.68 -6.37 -7.65
C SER A 9 5.39 -5.98 -6.36
N ILE A 10 6.70 -6.13 -6.35
CA ILE A 10 7.61 -5.68 -5.30
C ILE A 10 8.58 -4.67 -5.93
N VAL A 11 8.64 -3.47 -5.37
CA VAL A 11 9.61 -2.45 -5.81
C VAL A 11 10.84 -2.53 -4.91
N LEU A 12 12.02 -2.67 -5.54
CA LEU A 12 13.31 -2.82 -4.88
C LEU A 12 14.12 -1.53 -5.02
N PHE A 13 14.80 -1.13 -3.94
CA PHE A 13 15.75 -0.01 -3.96
C PHE A 13 16.78 -0.17 -2.83
N GLY A 14 17.93 -0.77 -3.15
CA GLY A 14 19.00 -1.01 -2.17
C GLY A 14 18.65 -2.01 -1.06
N ASN A 15 17.67 -2.86 -1.28
CA ASN A 15 17.23 -3.85 -0.29
C ASN A 15 18.27 -4.96 -0.11
N LYS A 16 18.30 -5.53 1.10
CA LYS A 16 19.08 -6.73 1.39
C LYS A 16 18.39 -7.96 0.78
N ASP A 17 19.16 -8.79 0.09
CA ASP A 17 18.65 -9.97 -0.65
C ASP A 17 17.86 -10.94 0.22
N TYR A 18 18.31 -11.23 1.46
CA TYR A 18 17.63 -12.15 2.36
C TYR A 18 16.23 -11.64 2.79
N ILE A 19 16.05 -10.32 2.96
CA ILE A 19 14.75 -9.75 3.31
C ILE A 19 13.77 -9.92 2.15
N VAL A 20 14.20 -9.57 0.94
CA VAL A 20 13.39 -9.70 -0.28
C VAL A 20 13.04 -11.16 -0.53
N LYS A 21 14.01 -12.09 -0.31
CA LYS A 21 13.79 -13.53 -0.48
C LYS A 21 12.67 -14.05 0.43
N GLU A 22 12.65 -13.65 1.70
CA GLU A 22 11.58 -14.04 2.64
C GLU A 22 10.19 -13.56 2.19
N THR A 23 10.10 -12.36 1.60
CA THR A 23 8.86 -11.85 1.02
C THR A 23 8.43 -12.64 -0.22
N ILE A 24 9.38 -12.95 -1.11
CA ILE A 24 9.14 -13.79 -2.30
C ILE A 24 8.64 -15.18 -1.87
N ASP A 25 9.30 -15.81 -0.90
CA ASP A 25 8.94 -17.14 -0.41
C ASP A 25 7.54 -17.13 0.23
N SER A 26 7.20 -16.09 1.01
CA SER A 26 5.84 -15.93 1.54
C SER A 26 4.80 -15.82 0.43
N PHE A 27 5.06 -15.03 -0.62
CA PHE A 27 4.14 -14.87 -1.75
C PHE A 27 3.97 -16.16 -2.54
N LEU A 28 5.07 -16.86 -2.86
CA LEU A 28 5.03 -18.09 -3.67
C LEU A 28 4.50 -19.31 -2.91
N ASN A 29 4.41 -19.26 -1.58
CA ASN A 29 3.87 -20.34 -0.75
C ASN A 29 2.34 -20.36 -0.73
N SER A 30 1.72 -20.41 -1.90
CA SER A 30 0.25 -20.41 -2.06
C SER A 30 -0.18 -21.42 -3.13
N ALA A 31 -1.42 -21.92 -3.02
CA ALA A 31 -2.03 -22.80 -4.00
C ALA A 31 -2.63 -22.07 -5.21
N LEU A 32 -2.68 -20.74 -5.18
CA LEU A 32 -3.16 -19.91 -6.28
C LEU A 32 -2.18 -19.93 -7.47
N LYS A 33 -2.69 -19.68 -8.66
CA LYS A 33 -1.85 -19.50 -9.85
C LYS A 33 -1.24 -18.09 -9.84
N LEU A 34 0.03 -17.99 -9.47
CA LEU A 34 0.74 -16.74 -9.15
C LEU A 34 1.71 -16.30 -10.23
N HIS A 35 1.94 -14.98 -10.31
CA HIS A 35 3.08 -14.38 -10.99
C HIS A 35 3.56 -13.13 -10.25
N LEU A 36 4.88 -12.99 -10.08
CA LEU A 36 5.54 -11.93 -9.33
C LEU A 36 6.42 -11.07 -10.23
N TYR A 37 6.26 -9.77 -10.16
CA TYR A 37 7.15 -8.78 -10.77
C TYR A 37 8.08 -8.18 -9.71
N LEU A 38 9.39 -8.35 -9.86
CA LEU A 38 10.42 -7.63 -9.09
C LEU A 38 10.85 -6.42 -9.91
N ILE A 39 10.47 -5.23 -9.47
CA ILE A 39 10.75 -3.97 -10.16
C ILE A 39 11.91 -3.28 -9.46
N ASP A 40 13.11 -3.38 -10.03
CA ASP A 40 14.31 -2.88 -9.38
C ASP A 40 14.68 -1.47 -9.83
N ASN A 41 14.59 -0.55 -8.88
CA ASN A 41 14.94 0.86 -8.99
C ASN A 41 16.39 1.15 -8.54
N SER A 42 17.18 0.13 -8.18
CA SER A 42 18.56 0.28 -7.71
C SER A 42 19.51 0.70 -8.84
N SER A 43 20.72 1.11 -8.48
CA SER A 43 21.77 1.46 -9.43
C SER A 43 22.48 0.25 -10.05
N SER A 44 22.40 -0.91 -9.39
CA SER A 44 22.90 -2.21 -9.87
C SER A 44 21.81 -3.25 -9.86
N ASP A 45 21.96 -4.33 -10.64
CA ASP A 45 20.99 -5.42 -10.75
C ASP A 45 21.37 -6.65 -9.91
N ASP A 46 22.04 -6.45 -8.79
CA ASP A 46 22.54 -7.51 -7.91
C ASP A 46 21.43 -8.45 -7.38
N LEU A 47 20.18 -7.95 -7.33
CA LEU A 47 19.01 -8.71 -6.90
C LEU A 47 18.35 -9.53 -8.01
N ARG A 48 18.87 -9.50 -9.25
CA ARG A 48 18.38 -10.32 -10.38
C ARG A 48 18.39 -11.81 -10.07
N LYS A 49 19.35 -12.26 -9.26
CA LYS A 49 19.48 -13.65 -8.80
C LYS A 49 18.25 -14.18 -8.03
N LEU A 50 17.39 -13.28 -7.52
CA LEU A 50 16.15 -13.65 -6.82
C LEU A 50 15.02 -14.07 -7.76
N ALA A 51 15.15 -13.82 -9.06
CA ALA A 51 14.22 -14.30 -10.09
C ALA A 51 14.71 -15.66 -10.65
N ASP A 52 14.76 -16.65 -9.79
CA ASP A 52 15.30 -17.99 -10.05
C ASP A 52 14.27 -19.03 -10.53
N CYS A 53 13.00 -18.61 -10.65
CA CYS A 53 11.92 -19.47 -11.13
C CYS A 53 11.02 -18.75 -12.15
N SER A 54 10.27 -19.53 -12.95
CA SER A 54 9.40 -19.03 -14.03
C SER A 54 8.22 -18.16 -13.55
N SER A 55 7.87 -18.24 -12.27
CA SER A 55 6.81 -17.43 -11.67
C SER A 55 7.29 -16.03 -11.26
N VAL A 56 8.59 -15.73 -11.38
CA VAL A 56 9.17 -14.44 -10.99
C VAL A 56 9.82 -13.76 -12.18
N GLN A 57 9.34 -12.57 -12.52
CA GLN A 57 9.91 -11.73 -13.57
C GLN A 57 10.65 -10.54 -12.95
N TYR A 58 11.92 -10.35 -13.34
CA TYR A 58 12.73 -9.24 -12.88
C TYR A 58 12.83 -8.14 -13.95
N ILE A 59 12.54 -6.90 -13.54
CA ILE A 59 12.59 -5.71 -14.40
C ILE A 59 13.54 -4.69 -13.77
N PHE A 60 14.62 -4.36 -14.46
CA PHE A 60 15.65 -3.43 -13.99
C PHE A 60 15.48 -2.06 -14.62
N ASN A 61 15.18 -1.04 -13.81
CA ASN A 61 14.91 0.32 -14.28
C ASN A 61 16.18 1.18 -14.42
N LYS A 62 17.32 0.76 -13.88
CA LYS A 62 18.61 1.49 -13.88
C LYS A 62 18.58 2.83 -13.12
N HIS A 63 17.47 3.27 -12.62
CA HIS A 63 17.30 4.50 -11.84
C HIS A 63 16.01 4.42 -11.01
N ASN A 64 15.92 5.24 -9.97
CA ASN A 64 14.78 5.25 -9.08
C ASN A 64 13.58 6.01 -9.69
N LEU A 65 12.54 5.28 -10.07
CA LEU A 65 11.28 5.83 -10.60
C LEU A 65 10.31 6.31 -9.50
N GLY A 66 10.62 6.03 -8.23
CA GLY A 66 9.68 6.17 -7.12
C GLY A 66 8.76 4.96 -6.97
N PHE A 67 7.88 4.99 -5.95
CA PHE A 67 7.05 3.85 -5.58
C PHE A 67 5.93 3.59 -6.61
N GLY A 68 5.01 4.54 -6.76
CA GLY A 68 3.82 4.34 -7.58
C GLY A 68 4.11 4.11 -9.05
N LYS A 69 5.07 4.86 -9.62
CA LYS A 69 5.46 4.71 -11.03
C LYS A 69 6.11 3.36 -11.31
N ALA A 70 6.92 2.84 -10.38
CA ALA A 70 7.52 1.52 -10.51
C ALA A 70 6.44 0.42 -10.43
N HIS A 71 5.53 0.45 -9.46
CA HIS A 71 4.42 -0.49 -9.38
C HIS A 71 3.52 -0.46 -10.62
N ASN A 72 3.33 0.72 -11.23
CA ASN A 72 2.52 0.84 -12.45
C ASN A 72 3.05 0.03 -13.62
N ILE A 73 4.34 -0.30 -13.68
CA ILE A 73 4.90 -1.19 -14.71
C ILE A 73 4.19 -2.55 -14.64
N ALA A 74 4.16 -3.14 -13.45
CA ALA A 74 3.50 -4.44 -13.22
C ALA A 74 1.97 -4.34 -13.29
N VAL A 75 1.36 -3.25 -12.80
CA VAL A 75 -0.09 -3.02 -12.87
C VAL A 75 -0.57 -3.06 -14.32
N ARG A 76 0.13 -2.39 -15.25
CA ARG A 76 -0.21 -2.41 -16.69
C ARG A 76 -0.16 -3.81 -17.28
N GLU A 77 0.84 -4.61 -16.92
CA GLU A 77 0.97 -6.01 -17.37
C GLU A 77 -0.10 -6.93 -16.76
N SER A 78 -0.46 -6.68 -15.50
CA SER A 78 -1.34 -7.56 -14.73
C SER A 78 -2.84 -7.37 -15.05
N ILE A 79 -3.23 -6.17 -15.48
CA ILE A 79 -4.63 -5.75 -15.51
C ILE A 79 -5.53 -6.62 -16.41
N ASP A 80 -4.97 -7.21 -17.47
CA ASP A 80 -5.65 -8.14 -18.38
C ASP A 80 -5.23 -9.60 -18.18
N ASN A 81 -4.17 -9.85 -17.39
CA ASN A 81 -3.56 -11.15 -17.21
C ASN A 81 -3.94 -11.85 -15.90
N SER A 82 -4.51 -11.15 -14.93
CA SER A 82 -4.93 -11.72 -13.66
C SER A 82 -6.26 -11.15 -13.16
N LYS A 83 -6.90 -11.85 -12.21
CA LYS A 83 -8.11 -11.34 -11.53
C LYS A 83 -7.76 -10.25 -10.53
N TYR A 84 -6.64 -10.43 -9.82
CA TYR A 84 -6.16 -9.53 -8.76
C TYR A 84 -4.70 -9.18 -8.94
N HIS A 85 -4.31 -8.04 -8.39
CA HIS A 85 -2.92 -7.59 -8.29
C HIS A 85 -2.59 -7.21 -6.85
N LEU A 86 -1.46 -7.68 -6.32
CA LEU A 86 -0.96 -7.33 -5.01
C LEU A 86 0.22 -6.37 -5.13
N VAL A 87 0.07 -5.15 -4.62
CA VAL A 87 1.19 -4.26 -4.33
C VAL A 87 1.76 -4.67 -2.99
N LEU A 88 3.04 -5.01 -2.95
CA LEU A 88 3.69 -5.62 -1.79
C LEU A 88 5.04 -4.96 -1.50
N ASN A 89 5.27 -4.56 -0.25
CA ASN A 89 6.58 -4.10 0.19
C ASN A 89 7.60 -5.26 0.25
N PRO A 90 8.90 -4.98 0.06
CA PRO A 90 9.95 -6.00 0.01
C PRO A 90 10.27 -6.66 1.36
N ASP A 91 9.68 -6.20 2.44
CA ASP A 91 9.90 -6.64 3.83
C ASP A 91 8.61 -7.13 4.52
N VAL A 92 7.65 -7.59 3.73
CA VAL A 92 6.38 -8.14 4.22
C VAL A 92 6.42 -9.67 4.18
N LYS A 93 6.01 -10.30 5.29
CA LYS A 93 5.93 -11.76 5.45
C LYS A 93 4.54 -12.17 5.91
N PHE A 94 4.12 -13.33 5.45
CA PHE A 94 2.84 -13.93 5.87
C PHE A 94 2.86 -15.44 5.70
N GLU A 95 1.99 -16.10 6.46
CA GLU A 95 1.87 -17.55 6.46
C GLU A 95 1.07 -18.07 5.25
N LYS A 96 1.25 -19.34 4.97
CA LYS A 96 0.46 -20.07 3.96
C LYS A 96 -1.04 -19.97 4.31
N GLY A 97 -1.88 -19.78 3.28
CA GLY A 97 -3.33 -19.65 3.43
C GLY A 97 -3.82 -18.20 3.49
N VAL A 98 -2.96 -17.23 3.80
CA VAL A 98 -3.35 -15.80 3.87
C VAL A 98 -3.85 -15.29 2.52
N LEU A 99 -3.15 -15.60 1.43
CA LEU A 99 -3.55 -15.15 0.09
C LEU A 99 -4.83 -15.83 -0.38
N GLU A 100 -4.99 -17.12 -0.09
CA GLU A 100 -6.19 -17.89 -0.42
C GLU A 100 -7.43 -17.35 0.31
N ASP A 101 -7.30 -17.07 1.61
CA ASP A 101 -8.39 -16.50 2.42
C ASP A 101 -8.85 -15.15 1.85
N ILE A 102 -7.90 -14.23 1.59
CA ILE A 102 -8.18 -12.94 0.98
C ILE A 102 -8.80 -13.11 -0.42
N TYR A 103 -8.26 -14.02 -1.24
CA TYR A 103 -8.75 -14.27 -2.60
C TYR A 103 -10.22 -14.72 -2.59
N TYR A 104 -10.57 -15.75 -1.80
CA TYR A 104 -11.94 -16.25 -1.74
C TYR A 104 -12.87 -15.24 -1.09
N PHE A 105 -12.42 -14.49 -0.09
CA PHE A 105 -13.22 -13.41 0.48
C PHE A 105 -13.52 -12.33 -0.57
N MET A 106 -12.53 -11.93 -1.36
CA MET A 106 -12.72 -10.95 -2.45
C MET A 106 -13.63 -11.49 -3.56
N GLU A 107 -13.56 -12.79 -3.91
CA GLU A 107 -14.49 -13.41 -4.88
C GLU A 107 -15.95 -13.35 -4.41
N ALA A 108 -16.19 -13.51 -3.10
CA ALA A 108 -17.53 -13.42 -2.51
C ALA A 108 -18.04 -11.96 -2.39
N HIS A 109 -17.16 -10.96 -2.50
CA HIS A 109 -17.48 -9.56 -2.27
C HIS A 109 -17.07 -8.66 -3.46
N PRO A 110 -17.84 -8.65 -4.57
CA PRO A 110 -17.49 -7.91 -5.79
C PRO A 110 -17.47 -6.38 -5.63
N GLU A 111 -18.11 -5.86 -4.58
CA GLU A 111 -18.10 -4.44 -4.24
C GLU A 111 -16.77 -3.94 -3.66
N ILE A 112 -15.83 -4.84 -3.31
CA ILE A 112 -14.52 -4.50 -2.77
C ILE A 112 -13.50 -4.38 -3.90
N GLY A 113 -12.86 -3.21 -4.01
CA GLY A 113 -11.79 -2.93 -4.96
C GLY A 113 -10.39 -3.09 -4.39
N GLN A 114 -10.23 -2.83 -3.07
CA GLN A 114 -8.96 -2.91 -2.35
C GLN A 114 -9.19 -3.53 -0.98
N LEU A 115 -8.26 -4.41 -0.57
CA LEU A 115 -8.25 -5.01 0.76
C LEU A 115 -6.85 -4.92 1.36
N MET A 116 -6.77 -4.60 2.66
CA MET A 116 -5.55 -4.65 3.48
C MET A 116 -5.81 -5.52 4.72
N PRO A 117 -4.98 -6.53 5.01
CA PRO A 117 -5.09 -7.36 6.21
C PRO A 117 -4.61 -6.61 7.46
N LYS A 118 -4.70 -7.27 8.61
CA LYS A 118 -4.08 -6.80 9.86
C LYS A 118 -2.56 -6.90 9.75
N VAL A 119 -1.86 -5.84 10.15
CA VAL A 119 -0.41 -5.73 10.01
C VAL A 119 0.25 -5.64 11.38
N TYR A 120 1.28 -6.45 11.61
CA TYR A 120 2.10 -6.42 12.81
C TYR A 120 3.55 -6.03 12.53
N TYR A 121 4.21 -5.42 13.49
CA TYR A 121 5.67 -5.32 13.51
C TYR A 121 6.30 -6.69 13.80
N ALA A 122 7.60 -6.84 13.52
CA ALA A 122 8.35 -8.05 13.84
C ALA A 122 8.36 -8.40 15.35
N ASN A 123 8.16 -7.41 16.22
CA ASN A 123 8.05 -7.59 17.67
C ASN A 123 6.63 -7.99 18.15
N GLY A 124 5.70 -8.24 17.22
CA GLY A 124 4.32 -8.63 17.53
C GLY A 124 3.37 -7.48 17.88
N SER A 125 3.83 -6.23 17.92
CA SER A 125 2.94 -5.10 18.15
C SER A 125 2.16 -4.72 16.87
N LEU A 126 0.92 -4.27 17.05
CA LEU A 126 0.04 -3.90 15.93
C LEU A 126 0.51 -2.61 15.24
N GLN A 127 0.63 -2.66 13.90
CA GLN A 127 0.78 -1.46 13.07
C GLN A 127 -0.61 -0.88 12.78
N LYS A 128 -0.87 0.33 13.26
CA LYS A 128 -2.13 1.04 13.00
C LYS A 128 -2.05 1.75 11.65
N LEU A 129 -2.49 1.09 10.59
CA LEU A 129 -2.37 1.54 9.20
C LEU A 129 -3.70 1.93 8.54
N CYS A 130 -4.78 1.98 9.32
CA CYS A 130 -6.06 2.57 8.92
C CYS A 130 -6.07 4.04 9.34
N HIS A 131 -6.27 4.95 8.39
CA HIS A 131 -6.24 6.38 8.66
C HIS A 131 -7.42 7.11 8.03
N LEU A 132 -7.73 8.27 8.56
CA LEU A 132 -8.58 9.24 7.87
C LEU A 132 -7.84 9.82 6.65
N LEU A 133 -8.55 10.47 5.74
CA LEU A 133 -7.90 11.30 4.73
C LEU A 133 -7.28 12.53 5.41
N PRO A 134 -6.01 12.86 5.10
CA PRO A 134 -5.27 13.89 5.81
C PRO A 134 -5.78 15.30 5.51
N THR A 135 -5.63 16.19 6.50
CA THR A 135 -5.69 17.64 6.32
C THR A 135 -4.28 18.22 6.32
N PRO A 136 -4.06 19.43 5.79
CA PRO A 136 -2.76 20.10 5.90
C PRO A 136 -2.31 20.25 7.38
N VAL A 137 -3.27 20.48 8.29
CA VAL A 137 -2.99 20.62 9.72
C VAL A 137 -2.50 19.29 10.33
N ASN A 138 -3.04 18.14 9.91
CA ASN A 138 -2.54 16.84 10.35
C ASN A 138 -1.05 16.66 9.97
N LEU A 139 -0.68 16.94 8.72
CA LEU A 139 0.70 16.74 8.25
C LEU A 139 1.67 17.71 8.91
N ILE A 140 1.30 18.99 9.02
CA ILE A 140 2.12 20.02 9.68
C ILE A 140 2.21 19.75 11.19
N GLY A 141 1.09 19.45 11.84
CA GLY A 141 1.03 19.17 13.27
C GLY A 141 1.90 18.01 13.67
N ARG A 142 1.82 16.89 12.94
CA ARG A 142 2.66 15.70 13.19
C ARG A 142 4.15 15.99 13.11
N ARG A 143 4.56 16.86 12.19
CA ARG A 143 5.98 17.09 11.93
C ARG A 143 6.61 18.16 12.81
N PHE A 144 5.89 19.26 13.06
CA PHE A 144 6.45 20.46 13.69
C PHE A 144 5.93 20.70 15.11
N PHE A 145 4.81 20.08 15.48
CA PHE A 145 4.11 20.32 16.75
C PHE A 145 3.75 19.02 17.49
N GLU A 146 4.55 17.97 17.31
CA GLU A 146 4.31 16.63 17.86
C GLU A 146 4.06 16.63 19.37
N ASN A 147 4.74 17.51 20.13
CA ASN A 147 4.64 17.59 21.59
C ASN A 147 3.45 18.41 22.09
N MET A 148 2.73 19.12 21.22
CA MET A 148 1.58 19.94 21.62
C MET A 148 0.31 19.09 21.77
N GLN A 149 -0.48 19.36 22.83
CA GLN A 149 -1.69 18.57 23.13
C GLN A 149 -2.73 18.59 21.99
N TRP A 150 -2.91 19.74 21.34
CA TRP A 150 -3.83 19.83 20.20
C TRP A 150 -3.39 18.98 19.01
N SER A 151 -2.08 18.95 18.72
CA SER A 151 -1.50 18.11 17.66
C SER A 151 -1.67 16.61 17.98
N LYS A 152 -1.43 16.20 19.23
CA LYS A 152 -1.67 14.82 19.68
C LYS A 152 -3.13 14.40 19.48
N LYS A 153 -4.10 15.22 19.89
CA LYS A 153 -5.54 14.94 19.70
C LYS A 153 -5.90 14.80 18.22
N LEU A 154 -5.38 15.68 17.36
CA LEU A 154 -5.60 15.59 15.92
C LEU A 154 -4.97 14.35 15.29
N ASN A 155 -3.77 13.96 15.76
CA ASN A 155 -3.10 12.74 15.30
C ASN A 155 -3.84 11.49 15.77
N ASP A 156 -4.28 11.44 17.02
CA ASP A 156 -5.04 10.31 17.58
C ASP A 156 -6.33 10.07 16.78
N LYS A 157 -7.01 11.16 16.40
CA LYS A 157 -8.18 11.09 15.53
C LYS A 157 -7.81 10.64 14.10
N TYR A 158 -6.77 11.20 13.52
CA TYR A 158 -6.29 10.86 12.17
C TYR A 158 -5.88 9.40 12.07
N GLU A 159 -5.13 8.90 13.06
CA GLU A 159 -4.64 7.52 13.14
C GLU A 159 -5.69 6.53 13.66
N LEU A 160 -6.94 6.97 13.85
CA LEU A 160 -8.03 6.14 14.38
C LEU A 160 -7.56 5.34 15.61
N LYS A 161 -6.93 6.01 16.60
CA LYS A 161 -6.27 5.35 17.74
C LYS A 161 -7.19 4.46 18.56
N GLU A 162 -8.49 4.79 18.63
CA GLU A 162 -9.50 4.02 19.36
C GLU A 162 -10.08 2.87 18.54
N PHE A 163 -9.70 2.76 17.26
CA PHE A 163 -10.13 1.67 16.41
C PHE A 163 -9.49 0.35 16.87
N LYS A 164 -10.35 -0.65 17.18
CA LYS A 164 -9.91 -1.91 17.79
C LYS A 164 -9.26 -2.91 16.83
N TYR A 165 -9.32 -2.70 15.51
CA TYR A 165 -8.80 -3.62 14.51
C TYR A 165 -9.33 -5.07 14.64
N ASP A 166 -10.60 -5.23 15.04
CA ASP A 166 -11.25 -6.51 15.30
C ASP A 166 -12.37 -6.87 14.30
N LYS A 167 -12.78 -5.93 13.45
CA LYS A 167 -13.83 -6.10 12.43
C LYS A 167 -13.47 -5.47 11.11
N CYS A 168 -14.11 -5.94 10.02
CA CYS A 168 -13.99 -5.31 8.71
C CYS A 168 -14.51 -3.87 8.73
N VAL A 169 -13.72 -2.95 8.19
CA VAL A 169 -14.12 -1.54 8.08
C VAL A 169 -13.72 -0.99 6.71
N ASN A 170 -14.62 -0.20 6.12
CA ASN A 170 -14.36 0.52 4.88
C ASN A 170 -13.59 1.80 5.17
N VAL A 171 -12.31 1.87 4.81
CA VAL A 171 -11.37 2.92 5.20
C VAL A 171 -10.84 3.65 3.97
N PRO A 172 -10.94 4.99 3.87
CA PRO A 172 -10.54 5.75 2.69
C PRO A 172 -9.02 5.93 2.53
N ASN A 173 -8.23 5.50 3.51
CA ASN A 173 -6.78 5.62 3.52
C ASN A 173 -6.15 4.39 4.18
N LEU A 174 -5.67 3.47 3.36
CA LEU A 174 -4.96 2.25 3.71
C LEU A 174 -3.51 2.35 3.24
N SER A 175 -2.58 1.77 4.01
CA SER A 175 -1.15 1.80 3.69
C SER A 175 -0.80 1.05 2.41
N GLY A 176 0.21 1.55 1.71
CA GLY A 176 0.79 0.94 0.52
C GLY A 176 1.60 -0.33 0.74
N CYS A 177 1.85 -0.76 2.01
CA CYS A 177 2.71 -1.91 2.27
C CYS A 177 2.14 -3.25 1.79
N PHE A 178 0.81 -3.37 1.76
CA PHE A 178 0.08 -4.53 1.24
C PHE A 178 -1.28 -4.07 0.70
N MET A 179 -1.43 -4.00 -0.62
CA MET A 179 -2.67 -3.61 -1.26
C MET A 179 -3.15 -4.73 -2.19
N PHE A 180 -4.14 -5.51 -1.74
CA PHE A 180 -4.76 -6.56 -2.56
C PHE A 180 -5.87 -5.92 -3.42
N LEU A 181 -5.65 -5.83 -4.72
CA LEU A 181 -6.42 -5.01 -5.66
C LEU A 181 -7.18 -5.87 -6.66
N ARG A 182 -8.45 -5.54 -6.89
CA ARG A 182 -9.27 -6.14 -7.95
C ARG A 182 -8.93 -5.49 -9.29
N ASN A 183 -8.49 -6.25 -10.29
CA ASN A 183 -8.11 -5.70 -11.60
C ASN A 183 -9.28 -5.05 -12.34
N ALA A 184 -10.50 -5.56 -12.18
CA ALA A 184 -11.69 -4.90 -12.72
C ALA A 184 -11.94 -3.50 -12.10
N ALA A 185 -11.52 -3.29 -10.85
CA ALA A 185 -11.55 -1.97 -10.22
C ALA A 185 -10.40 -1.10 -10.70
N LEU A 186 -9.18 -1.65 -10.85
CA LEU A 186 -8.02 -0.96 -11.42
C LEU A 186 -8.30 -0.42 -12.83
N LYS A 187 -9.03 -1.16 -13.67
CA LYS A 187 -9.45 -0.69 -15.01
C LYS A 187 -10.26 0.60 -14.96
N LYS A 188 -11.05 0.81 -13.89
CA LYS A 188 -11.90 2.00 -13.74
C LYS A 188 -11.18 3.14 -13.02
N THR A 189 -10.38 2.84 -12.00
CA THR A 189 -9.71 3.87 -11.18
C THR A 189 -8.36 4.29 -11.73
N GLY A 190 -7.75 3.47 -12.58
CA GLY A 190 -6.37 3.61 -13.03
C GLY A 190 -5.36 3.15 -11.97
N GLY A 191 -4.08 3.13 -12.33
CA GLY A 191 -2.95 2.86 -11.44
C GLY A 191 -2.62 4.03 -10.51
N PHE A 192 -1.42 4.01 -9.96
CA PHE A 192 -0.91 5.13 -9.16
C PHE A 192 -0.73 6.40 -10.01
N ASP A 193 -0.94 7.56 -9.39
CA ASP A 193 -0.66 8.86 -10.01
C ASP A 193 0.86 9.10 -10.01
N GLU A 194 1.49 9.02 -11.18
CA GLU A 194 2.96 9.07 -11.34
C GLU A 194 3.57 10.45 -11.03
N ARG A 195 2.77 11.46 -10.72
CA ARG A 195 3.24 12.74 -10.21
C ARG A 195 3.83 12.63 -8.81
N PHE A 196 3.41 11.65 -8.02
CA PHE A 196 3.98 11.35 -6.71
C PHE A 196 5.20 10.44 -6.87
N PHE A 197 6.36 10.93 -6.43
CA PHE A 197 7.57 10.12 -6.43
C PHE A 197 7.59 9.12 -5.27
N MET A 198 7.25 9.60 -4.07
CA MET A 198 7.19 8.83 -2.83
C MET A 198 6.30 9.55 -1.83
N TYR A 199 5.52 8.79 -1.04
CA TYR A 199 4.49 9.26 -0.10
C TYR A 199 3.28 9.92 -0.79
N MET A 200 2.12 9.82 -0.18
CA MET A 200 0.82 10.29 -0.64
C MET A 200 0.26 9.57 -1.87
N GLU A 201 1.05 8.79 -2.60
CA GLU A 201 0.57 8.00 -3.75
C GLU A 201 -0.41 6.90 -3.34
N ASP A 202 -0.18 6.25 -2.19
CA ASP A 202 -1.06 5.24 -1.61
C ASP A 202 -2.37 5.85 -1.09
N ILE A 203 -2.29 7.03 -0.48
CA ILE A 203 -3.47 7.79 -0.03
C ILE A 203 -4.31 8.24 -1.22
N ASP A 204 -3.67 8.82 -2.25
CA ASP A 204 -4.35 9.24 -3.49
C ASP A 204 -5.01 8.05 -4.19
N PHE A 205 -4.29 6.94 -4.28
CA PHE A 205 -4.78 5.73 -4.91
C PHE A 205 -5.98 5.15 -4.16
N THR A 206 -5.83 4.93 -2.84
CA THR A 206 -6.90 4.38 -2.00
C THR A 206 -8.14 5.29 -2.03
N ARG A 207 -7.94 6.60 -1.97
CA ARG A 207 -9.03 7.58 -2.07
C ARG A 207 -9.79 7.47 -3.40
N ARG A 208 -9.09 7.40 -4.54
CA ARG A 208 -9.74 7.20 -5.86
C ARG A 208 -10.48 5.88 -5.94
N MET A 209 -9.90 4.81 -5.40
CA MET A 209 -10.56 3.51 -5.30
C MET A 209 -11.83 3.59 -4.45
N HIS A 210 -11.78 4.30 -3.32
CA HIS A 210 -12.86 4.47 -2.35
C HIS A 210 -14.08 5.24 -2.92
N THR A 211 -13.91 6.03 -3.98
CA THR A 211 -15.04 6.71 -4.64
C THR A 211 -15.95 5.76 -5.39
N ILE A 212 -15.46 4.60 -5.83
CA ILE A 212 -16.17 3.68 -6.73
C ILE A 212 -16.40 2.31 -6.07
N TYR A 213 -15.46 1.87 -5.25
CA TYR A 213 -15.44 0.56 -4.59
C TYR A 213 -15.18 0.72 -3.09
N LYS A 214 -15.49 -0.33 -2.32
CA LYS A 214 -15.04 -0.39 -0.92
C LYS A 214 -13.53 -0.63 -0.87
N THR A 215 -12.86 0.06 0.05
CA THR A 215 -11.46 -0.14 0.41
C THR A 215 -11.42 -0.68 1.83
N LEU A 216 -11.23 -1.98 1.97
CA LEU A 216 -11.56 -2.71 3.18
C LEU A 216 -10.32 -3.03 4.01
N PHE A 217 -10.36 -2.71 5.31
CA PHE A 217 -9.52 -3.35 6.31
C PHE A 217 -10.13 -4.70 6.69
N TYR A 218 -9.32 -5.78 6.65
CA TYR A 218 -9.74 -7.16 6.87
C TYR A 218 -8.93 -7.78 8.01
N PRO A 219 -9.52 -7.99 9.21
CA PRO A 219 -8.77 -8.37 10.41
C PRO A 219 -8.55 -9.87 10.61
N TYR A 220 -9.13 -10.73 9.75
CA TYR A 220 -9.18 -12.17 10.01
C TYR A 220 -7.91 -12.91 9.59
N VAL A 221 -7.07 -12.29 8.78
CA VAL A 221 -5.70 -12.73 8.51
C VAL A 221 -4.72 -11.62 8.85
N ASN A 222 -3.45 -11.98 9.06
CA ASN A 222 -2.43 -11.02 9.45
C ASN A 222 -1.14 -11.24 8.65
N ILE A 223 -0.36 -10.16 8.57
CA ILE A 223 0.96 -10.12 7.96
C ILE A 223 1.93 -9.44 8.91
N ILE A 224 3.23 -9.70 8.73
CA ILE A 224 4.31 -9.02 9.44
C ILE A 224 5.00 -8.09 8.44
N HIS A 225 5.19 -6.83 8.81
CA HIS A 225 5.88 -5.83 8.02
C HIS A 225 7.10 -5.33 8.79
N GLY A 226 8.27 -5.52 8.22
CA GLY A 226 9.56 -5.28 8.87
C GLY A 226 9.95 -3.82 9.05
N PHE A 227 9.02 -2.90 8.81
CA PHE A 227 9.20 -1.45 8.79
C PHE A 227 10.20 -0.93 9.83
N GLU A 228 11.43 -0.60 9.39
CA GLU A 228 12.36 0.24 10.14
C GLU A 228 12.03 1.70 9.86
N LYS A 229 11.85 2.51 10.92
CA LYS A 229 11.51 3.96 10.80
C LYS A 229 12.67 4.78 10.21
N GLU A 230 13.19 4.41 9.04
CA GLU A 230 14.28 5.14 8.38
C GLU A 230 13.90 6.57 7.96
N SER A 231 12.60 6.84 7.82
CA SER A 231 12.10 8.10 7.24
C SER A 231 12.24 9.34 8.14
N TYR A 232 12.51 9.19 9.43
CA TYR A 232 12.54 10.32 10.34
C TYR A 232 13.86 11.09 10.35
N ASN A 233 14.97 10.49 9.92
CA ASN A 233 16.32 11.05 10.03
C ASN A 233 16.94 11.53 8.70
N ASN A 234 16.24 11.42 7.56
CA ASN A 234 16.81 11.76 6.25
C ASN A 234 16.12 12.99 5.64
N SER A 235 16.87 14.09 5.48
CA SER A 235 16.39 15.36 4.90
C SER A 235 15.85 15.23 3.46
N ALA A 236 16.42 14.32 2.66
CA ALA A 236 15.96 14.07 1.29
C ALA A 236 14.55 13.42 1.31
N VAL A 237 14.31 12.50 2.23
CA VAL A 237 13.00 11.85 2.43
C VAL A 237 11.95 12.87 2.85
N LEU A 238 12.30 13.82 3.73
CA LEU A 238 11.41 14.91 4.13
C LEU A 238 11.02 15.79 2.93
N LYS A 239 11.99 16.14 2.07
CA LYS A 239 11.73 16.95 0.85
C LYS A 239 10.73 16.26 -0.08
N HIS A 240 10.86 14.95 -0.30
CA HIS A 240 9.91 14.17 -1.10
C HIS A 240 8.51 14.17 -0.47
N HIS A 241 8.41 13.97 0.85
CA HIS A 241 7.13 13.97 1.55
C HIS A 241 6.41 15.33 1.45
N LEU A 242 7.13 16.45 1.67
CA LEU A 242 6.56 17.79 1.56
C LEU A 242 6.10 18.08 0.11
N HIS A 243 6.93 17.71 -0.87
CA HIS A 243 6.60 17.90 -2.28
C HIS A 243 5.34 17.11 -2.69
N SER A 244 5.23 15.86 -2.26
CA SER A 244 4.07 15.02 -2.49
C SER A 244 2.83 15.55 -1.76
N ALA A 245 2.97 16.06 -0.53
CA ALA A 245 1.88 16.69 0.20
C ALA A 245 1.32 17.91 -0.53
N VAL A 246 2.20 18.78 -1.05
CA VAL A 246 1.77 19.94 -1.88
C VAL A 246 0.99 19.48 -3.11
N LYS A 247 1.49 18.47 -3.83
CA LYS A 247 0.79 17.90 -5.00
C LYS A 247 -0.58 17.32 -4.62
N TYR A 248 -0.66 16.62 -3.49
CA TYR A 248 -1.90 16.02 -3.01
C TYR A 248 -2.95 17.10 -2.71
N PHE A 249 -2.58 18.14 -1.94
CA PHE A 249 -3.53 19.20 -1.62
C PHE A 249 -3.87 20.11 -2.80
N ASN A 250 -2.96 20.29 -3.76
CA ASN A 250 -3.27 20.96 -5.02
C ASN A 250 -4.28 20.18 -5.88
N LYS A 251 -4.26 18.83 -5.79
CA LYS A 251 -5.21 17.97 -6.48
C LYS A 251 -6.58 17.92 -5.79
N TRP A 252 -6.59 17.81 -4.46
CA TRP A 252 -7.80 17.47 -3.69
C TRP A 252 -8.39 18.64 -2.88
N GLY A 253 -7.66 19.73 -2.75
CA GLY A 253 -8.05 20.91 -1.98
C GLY A 253 -7.33 21.04 -0.63
N TRP A 254 -6.91 22.26 -0.34
CA TRP A 254 -6.20 22.60 0.89
C TRP A 254 -7.14 22.74 2.09
N LEU A 255 -8.15 23.59 1.98
CA LEU A 255 -9.06 23.93 3.06
C LEU A 255 -10.41 23.25 2.88
N VAL A 256 -11.01 23.38 1.71
CA VAL A 256 -12.32 22.81 1.39
C VAL A 256 -12.14 21.53 0.57
N ASP A 257 -12.62 20.42 1.11
CA ASP A 257 -12.58 19.10 0.47
C ASP A 257 -13.80 18.31 0.96
N LYS A 258 -14.93 18.48 0.26
CA LYS A 258 -16.22 17.86 0.60
C LYS A 258 -16.17 16.33 0.62
N GLU A 259 -15.36 15.74 -0.24
CA GLU A 259 -15.22 14.30 -0.30
C GLU A 259 -14.45 13.75 0.93
N ARG A 260 -13.35 14.43 1.32
CA ARG A 260 -12.63 14.14 2.58
C ARG A 260 -13.57 14.24 3.79
N GLU A 261 -14.35 15.32 3.87
CA GLU A 261 -15.31 15.51 4.97
C GLU A 261 -16.34 14.37 5.02
N LYS A 262 -16.89 13.99 3.87
CA LYS A 262 -17.84 12.89 3.74
C LYS A 262 -17.22 11.55 4.19
N PHE A 263 -16.07 11.16 3.63
CA PHE A 263 -15.46 9.88 3.91
C PHE A 263 -14.97 9.77 5.36
N ASN A 264 -14.32 10.81 5.86
CA ASN A 264 -13.88 10.85 7.25
C ASN A 264 -15.07 10.83 8.23
N GLY A 265 -16.16 11.54 7.91
CA GLY A 265 -17.38 11.56 8.71
C GLY A 265 -18.01 10.18 8.84
N GLN A 266 -18.02 9.37 7.79
CA GLN A 266 -18.59 8.00 7.80
C GLN A 266 -17.84 7.03 8.74
N LEU A 267 -16.54 7.27 8.97
CA LEU A 267 -15.74 6.46 9.89
C LEU A 267 -15.83 6.89 11.36
N LEU A 268 -16.28 8.11 11.60
CA LEU A 268 -16.33 8.70 12.95
C LEU A 268 -17.73 8.64 13.57
N MET A 269 -18.73 8.13 12.83
CA MET A 269 -20.07 7.80 13.32
C MET A 269 -20.08 6.39 13.92
#